data_0ac79e10a4e012bb24bb5e887ab786dd
#
_entry.id   0ac79e10a4e012bb24bb5e887ab786dd
#
_cell.length_a   1.000
_cell.length_b   1.000
_cell.length_c   1.000
_cell.angle_alpha   90.00
_cell.angle_beta   90.00
_cell.angle_gamma   90.00
#
_symmetry.space_group_name_H-M   'P 1'
#
loop_
_entity.id
_entity.type
_entity.pdbx_description
1 polymer ?
#
loop_
_entity_poly.entity_id
_entity_poly.type
_entity_poly.pdbx_seq_one_letter_code
_entity_poly.pdbx_strand_id
1 'polypeptide(L)'
;MVMNEWIRSTDRCLAAHDPEIAAAVRAELAREQDGLELIASENVVSEAVLAAAGSVLTNKYAEGYPAHRYYGGCGCVDVVENLAIERAKALFGAAYANVQPHSGSQANTAVYVALLHAGDTVMGMSLADGGHLTHGSPVNLSGLYY
;
A
#
# COMPACT_ATOMS: atom_id res chain seq x y z
N MET A 1 20.57 -4.94 7.34
CA MET A 1 19.59 -4.73 8.42
C MET A 1 19.86 -5.74 9.52
N VAL A 2 20.00 -5.32 10.77
CA VAL A 2 20.21 -6.28 11.89
C VAL A 2 18.84 -6.85 12.25
N MET A 3 18.71 -8.18 12.30
CA MET A 3 17.47 -8.83 12.76
C MET A 3 17.15 -8.40 14.19
N ASN A 4 16.11 -7.61 14.37
CA ASN A 4 15.66 -7.18 15.68
C ASN A 4 14.68 -8.19 16.32
N GLU A 5 14.18 -7.85 17.49
CA GLU A 5 13.35 -8.74 18.27
C GLU A 5 11.96 -9.00 17.64
N TRP A 6 11.40 -8.02 16.93
CA TRP A 6 10.13 -8.20 16.23
C TRP A 6 10.26 -9.20 15.08
N ILE A 7 11.29 -9.05 14.22
CA ILE A 7 11.56 -9.98 13.11
C ILE A 7 11.81 -11.39 13.65
N ARG A 8 12.61 -11.51 14.72
CA ARG A 8 12.88 -12.81 15.35
C ARG A 8 11.64 -13.46 15.96
N SER A 9 10.77 -12.67 16.56
CA SER A 9 9.52 -13.18 17.16
C SER A 9 8.53 -13.64 16.08
N THR A 10 8.40 -12.87 15.00
CA THR A 10 7.58 -13.23 13.84
C THR A 10 8.12 -14.49 13.15
N ASP A 11 9.43 -14.58 12.95
CA ASP A 11 10.09 -15.75 12.38
C ASP A 11 9.85 -17.02 13.22
N ARG A 12 9.98 -16.93 14.55
CA ARG A 12 9.67 -18.06 15.44
C ARG A 12 8.21 -18.50 15.34
N CYS A 13 7.28 -17.55 15.27
CA CYS A 13 5.87 -17.85 15.12
C CYS A 13 5.57 -18.54 13.78
N LEU A 14 6.10 -18.00 12.67
CA LEU A 14 5.93 -18.62 11.36
C LEU A 14 6.58 -20.01 11.29
N ALA A 15 7.80 -20.15 11.79
CA ALA A 15 8.49 -21.44 11.78
C ALA A 15 7.76 -22.56 12.55
N ALA A 16 7.01 -22.18 13.60
CA ALA A 16 6.23 -23.12 14.39
C ALA A 16 4.91 -23.56 13.72
N HIS A 17 4.31 -22.71 12.86
CA HIS A 17 2.99 -22.94 12.29
C HIS A 17 3.02 -23.18 10.78
N ASP A 18 3.96 -22.58 10.07
CA ASP A 18 4.14 -22.70 8.63
C ASP A 18 5.63 -22.59 8.26
N PRO A 19 6.38 -23.69 8.34
CA PRO A 19 7.82 -23.69 8.09
C PRO A 19 8.18 -23.35 6.63
N GLU A 20 7.30 -23.61 5.67
CA GLU A 20 7.53 -23.30 4.26
C GLU A 20 7.49 -21.78 4.03
N ILE A 21 6.50 -21.10 4.59
CA ILE A 21 6.44 -19.63 4.56
C ILE A 21 7.58 -19.00 5.35
N ALA A 22 7.93 -19.56 6.52
CA ALA A 22 9.09 -19.08 7.28
C ALA A 22 10.40 -19.16 6.47
N ALA A 23 10.59 -20.25 5.73
CA ALA A 23 11.75 -20.40 4.86
C ALA A 23 11.78 -19.37 3.74
N ALA A 24 10.65 -19.10 3.09
CA ALA A 24 10.55 -18.10 2.04
C ALA A 24 10.84 -16.68 2.57
N VAL A 25 10.29 -16.32 3.74
CA VAL A 25 10.54 -15.00 4.37
C VAL A 25 12.00 -14.83 4.76
N ARG A 26 12.66 -15.89 5.26
CA ARG A 26 14.11 -15.85 5.56
C ARG A 26 14.95 -15.69 4.30
N ALA A 27 14.57 -16.37 3.22
CA ALA A 27 15.26 -16.25 1.94
C ALA A 27 15.16 -14.84 1.37
N GLU A 28 13.98 -14.21 1.46
CA GLU A 28 13.80 -12.82 1.05
C GLU A 28 14.60 -11.85 1.92
N LEU A 29 14.61 -12.02 3.23
CA LEU A 29 15.44 -11.21 4.12
C LEU A 29 16.93 -11.32 3.75
N ALA A 30 17.42 -12.51 3.43
CA ALA A 30 18.80 -12.71 2.98
C ALA A 30 19.05 -12.01 1.64
N ARG A 31 18.11 -12.11 0.69
CA ARG A 31 18.19 -11.41 -0.61
C ARG A 31 18.33 -9.90 -0.43
N GLU A 32 17.50 -9.30 0.42
CA GLU A 32 17.55 -7.86 0.72
C GLU A 32 18.87 -7.45 1.41
N GLN A 33 19.43 -8.30 2.26
CA GLN A 33 20.67 -8.02 2.97
C GLN A 33 21.93 -8.14 2.09
N ASP A 34 21.92 -9.09 1.18
CA ASP A 34 23.09 -9.45 0.37
C ASP A 34 23.06 -8.79 -1.02
N GLY A 35 21.93 -8.20 -1.42
CA GLY A 35 21.71 -7.56 -2.71
C GLY A 35 21.69 -6.05 -2.67
N LEU A 36 21.84 -5.44 -3.85
CA LEU A 36 21.53 -4.04 -4.09
C LEU A 36 20.18 -3.96 -4.81
N GLU A 37 19.20 -3.34 -4.18
CA GLU A 37 17.91 -3.10 -4.81
C GLU A 37 18.00 -1.87 -5.72
N LEU A 38 17.79 -2.09 -7.03
CA LEU A 38 17.87 -1.04 -8.05
C LEU A 38 16.52 -0.71 -8.69
N ILE A 39 15.44 -1.33 -8.22
CA ILE A 39 14.08 -1.02 -8.68
C ILE A 39 13.59 0.24 -7.98
N ALA A 40 13.46 1.34 -8.71
CA ALA A 40 13.16 2.66 -8.14
C ALA A 40 11.83 2.76 -7.41
N SER A 41 10.89 1.85 -7.66
CA SER A 41 9.57 1.77 -7.00
C SER A 41 9.58 0.97 -5.71
N GLU A 42 10.66 0.28 -5.37
CA GLU A 42 10.77 -0.50 -4.15
C GLU A 42 11.33 0.34 -2.99
N ASN A 43 10.92 0.02 -1.78
CA ASN A 43 11.37 0.69 -0.57
C ASN A 43 11.46 -0.31 0.59
N VAL A 44 12.58 -0.30 1.29
CA VAL A 44 12.74 -1.09 2.53
C VAL A 44 12.05 -0.33 3.66
N VAL A 45 10.92 -0.83 4.09
CA VAL A 45 10.10 -0.19 5.14
C VAL A 45 10.70 -0.40 6.53
N SER A 46 10.34 0.49 7.46
CA SER A 46 10.74 0.34 8.86
C SER A 46 9.99 -0.82 9.53
N GLU A 47 10.58 -1.36 10.58
CA GLU A 47 9.97 -2.39 11.42
C GLU A 47 8.62 -1.96 12.02
N ALA A 48 8.47 -0.68 12.34
CA ALA A 48 7.21 -0.15 12.82
C ALA A 48 6.09 -0.28 11.77
N VAL A 49 6.42 -0.10 10.49
CA VAL A 49 5.48 -0.32 9.38
C VAL A 49 5.12 -1.80 9.27
N LEU A 50 6.10 -2.72 9.33
CA LEU A 50 5.85 -4.15 9.32
C LEU A 50 4.98 -4.59 10.51
N ALA A 51 5.28 -4.09 11.71
CA ALA A 51 4.51 -4.41 12.91
C ALA A 51 3.07 -3.88 12.83
N ALA A 52 2.86 -2.69 12.30
CA ALA A 52 1.53 -2.13 12.12
C ALA A 52 0.72 -2.91 11.05
N ALA A 53 1.35 -3.26 9.93
CA ALA A 53 0.71 -4.02 8.84
C ALA A 53 0.32 -5.44 9.27
N GLY A 54 1.16 -6.10 10.10
CA GLY A 54 0.89 -7.44 10.66
C GLY A 54 0.14 -7.44 12.00
N SER A 55 -0.50 -6.34 12.38
CA SER A 55 -1.20 -6.24 13.66
C SER A 55 -2.63 -6.79 13.61
N VAL A 56 -3.28 -6.85 14.77
CA VAL A 56 -4.69 -7.26 14.92
C VAL A 56 -5.69 -6.38 14.15
N LEU A 57 -5.26 -5.21 13.66
CA LEU A 57 -6.05 -4.37 12.77
C LEU A 57 -6.46 -5.11 11.48
N THR A 58 -5.64 -6.08 11.04
CA THR A 58 -5.94 -6.98 9.91
C THR A 58 -7.26 -7.74 10.07
N ASN A 59 -7.72 -7.98 11.30
CA ASN A 59 -8.96 -8.70 11.58
C ASN A 59 -10.22 -7.86 11.38
N LYS A 60 -10.07 -6.53 11.27
CA LYS A 60 -11.22 -5.62 11.29
C LYS A 60 -11.68 -5.23 9.88
N TYR A 61 -12.90 -5.60 9.55
CA TYR A 61 -13.60 -5.09 8.37
C TYR A 61 -14.15 -3.69 8.64
N ALA A 62 -13.72 -2.68 7.87
CA ALA A 62 -13.97 -1.26 8.16
C ALA A 62 -14.46 -0.49 6.92
N GLU A 63 -15.45 -1.05 6.21
CA GLU A 63 -16.06 -0.41 5.05
C GLU A 63 -16.68 0.94 5.44
N GLY A 64 -16.56 1.92 4.57
CA GLY A 64 -16.95 3.30 4.81
C GLY A 64 -15.78 4.18 5.23
N TYR A 65 -16.07 5.31 5.84
CA TYR A 65 -15.07 6.30 6.28
C TYR A 65 -15.12 6.50 7.80
N PRO A 66 -14.10 7.09 8.42
CA PRO A 66 -14.13 7.42 9.85
C PRO A 66 -15.44 8.13 10.23
N ALA A 67 -16.04 7.71 11.32
CA ALA A 67 -17.35 8.14 11.81
C ALA A 67 -18.57 7.82 10.89
N HIS A 68 -18.36 7.25 9.71
CA HIS A 68 -19.39 6.88 8.74
C HIS A 68 -19.14 5.45 8.23
N ARG A 69 -19.06 4.49 9.15
CA ARG A 69 -18.85 3.07 8.85
C ARG A 69 -20.16 2.32 8.68
N TYR A 70 -20.13 1.30 7.84
CA TYR A 70 -21.26 0.38 7.67
C TYR A 70 -21.34 -0.66 8.80
N TYR A 71 -20.24 -0.88 9.53
CA TYR A 71 -20.14 -1.89 10.59
C TYR A 71 -19.72 -1.27 11.92
N GLY A 72 -20.16 -1.88 13.02
CA GLY A 72 -19.73 -1.50 14.36
C GLY A 72 -18.29 -1.87 14.69
N GLY A 73 -17.77 -1.36 15.80
CA GLY A 73 -16.45 -1.70 16.32
C GLY A 73 -15.27 -1.05 15.62
N CYS A 74 -15.48 0.01 14.83
CA CYS A 74 -14.44 0.64 14.03
C CYS A 74 -13.68 1.78 14.76
N GLY A 75 -13.97 2.05 16.03
CA GLY A 75 -13.37 3.19 16.75
C GLY A 75 -11.84 3.23 16.74
N CYS A 76 -11.17 2.08 16.91
CA CYS A 76 -9.71 2.02 16.85
C CYS A 76 -9.18 2.21 15.43
N VAL A 77 -9.86 1.64 14.44
CA VAL A 77 -9.49 1.81 13.02
C VAL A 77 -9.69 3.26 12.59
N ASP A 78 -10.75 3.91 13.06
CA ASP A 78 -11.00 5.33 12.79
C ASP A 78 -9.85 6.22 13.29
N VAL A 79 -9.30 5.93 14.47
CA VAL A 79 -8.12 6.64 14.98
C VAL A 79 -6.93 6.48 14.04
N VAL A 80 -6.66 5.25 13.58
CA VAL A 80 -5.53 4.97 12.67
C VAL A 80 -5.72 5.67 11.33
N GLU A 81 -6.91 5.58 10.74
CA GLU A 81 -7.19 6.22 9.44
C GLU A 81 -7.12 7.74 9.53
N ASN A 82 -7.69 8.35 10.57
CA ASN A 82 -7.60 9.79 10.80
C ASN A 82 -6.15 10.26 10.98
N LEU A 83 -5.33 9.52 11.75
CA LEU A 83 -3.90 9.82 11.87
C LEU A 83 -3.18 9.74 10.53
N ALA A 84 -3.49 8.75 9.69
CA ALA A 84 -2.90 8.62 8.37
C ALA A 84 -3.30 9.80 7.47
N ILE A 85 -4.58 10.21 7.47
CA ILE A 85 -5.09 11.38 6.73
C ILE A 85 -4.36 12.65 7.16
N GLU A 86 -4.30 12.95 8.46
CA GLU A 86 -3.67 14.17 8.96
C GLU A 86 -2.16 14.20 8.68
N ARG A 87 -1.48 13.07 8.79
CA ARG A 87 -0.05 12.97 8.47
C ARG A 87 0.21 13.12 6.97
N ALA A 88 -0.61 12.55 6.10
CA ALA A 88 -0.52 12.73 4.66
C ALA A 88 -0.75 14.20 4.28
N LYS A 89 -1.78 14.84 4.83
CA LYS A 89 -2.04 16.27 4.64
C LYS A 89 -0.84 17.13 5.05
N ALA A 90 -0.27 16.87 6.22
CA ALA A 90 0.88 17.60 6.72
C ALA A 90 2.14 17.41 5.86
N LEU A 91 2.39 16.17 5.41
CA LEU A 91 3.56 15.81 4.60
C LEU A 91 3.54 16.48 3.23
N PHE A 92 2.36 16.50 2.58
CA PHE A 92 2.21 17.01 1.21
C PHE A 92 1.68 18.45 1.16
N GLY A 93 1.39 19.10 2.28
CA GLY A 93 0.76 20.41 2.32
C GLY A 93 -0.63 20.42 1.68
N ALA A 94 -1.35 19.28 1.72
CA ALA A 94 -2.63 19.09 1.07
C ALA A 94 -3.80 19.49 1.98
N ALA A 95 -4.84 20.08 1.38
CA ALA A 95 -6.08 20.38 2.13
C ALA A 95 -6.88 19.10 2.45
N TYR A 96 -6.80 18.10 1.57
CA TYR A 96 -7.53 16.82 1.69
C TYR A 96 -6.60 15.66 1.39
N ALA A 97 -6.88 14.50 1.99
CA ALA A 97 -6.21 13.24 1.69
C ALA A 97 -7.20 12.08 1.81
N ASN A 98 -7.09 11.11 0.93
CA ASN A 98 -7.75 9.82 1.03
C ASN A 98 -6.65 8.74 1.10
N VAL A 99 -6.64 7.96 2.18
CA VAL A 99 -5.59 6.97 2.46
C VAL A 99 -6.09 5.52 2.29
N GLN A 100 -7.30 5.35 1.74
CA GLN A 100 -7.90 4.02 1.57
C GLN A 100 -7.42 3.23 0.33
N PRO A 101 -6.95 3.84 -0.78
CA PRO A 101 -6.47 3.05 -1.90
C PRO A 101 -5.39 2.05 -1.47
N HIS A 102 -5.55 0.79 -1.89
CA HIS A 102 -4.60 -0.28 -1.56
C HIS A 102 -3.33 -0.24 -2.43
N SER A 103 -3.34 0.56 -3.51
CA SER A 103 -2.21 0.68 -4.44
C SER A 103 -2.26 2.02 -5.20
N GLY A 104 -1.13 2.39 -5.80
CA GLY A 104 -1.07 3.55 -6.71
C GLY A 104 -2.01 3.40 -7.91
N SER A 105 -2.17 2.19 -8.44
CA SER A 105 -3.12 1.91 -9.52
C SER A 105 -4.56 2.20 -9.12
N GLN A 106 -4.97 1.79 -7.92
CA GLN A 106 -6.30 2.11 -7.40
C GLN A 106 -6.48 3.60 -7.16
N ALA A 107 -5.46 4.29 -6.62
CA ALA A 107 -5.50 5.73 -6.42
C ALA A 107 -5.69 6.48 -7.74
N ASN A 108 -4.94 6.12 -8.78
CA ASN A 108 -5.11 6.72 -10.10
C ASN A 108 -6.47 6.40 -10.72
N THR A 109 -6.96 5.16 -10.59
CA THR A 109 -8.30 4.78 -11.04
C THR A 109 -9.38 5.62 -10.36
N ALA A 110 -9.27 5.84 -9.05
CA ALA A 110 -10.21 6.68 -8.31
C ALA A 110 -10.24 8.12 -8.85
N VAL A 111 -9.07 8.68 -9.20
CA VAL A 111 -8.98 10.02 -9.82
C VAL A 111 -9.66 10.04 -11.19
N TYR A 112 -9.40 9.05 -12.05
CA TYR A 112 -10.05 8.96 -13.35
C TYR A 112 -11.57 8.88 -13.22
N VAL A 113 -12.07 7.97 -12.39
CA VAL A 113 -13.53 7.80 -12.19
C VAL A 113 -14.18 9.06 -11.61
N ALA A 114 -13.46 9.81 -10.77
CA ALA A 114 -13.99 11.04 -10.18
C ALA A 114 -14.07 12.20 -11.18
N LEU A 115 -13.22 12.24 -12.19
CA LEU A 115 -13.06 13.39 -13.09
C LEU A 115 -13.51 13.14 -14.52
N LEU A 116 -13.63 11.89 -14.95
CA LEU A 116 -13.81 11.51 -16.35
C LEU A 116 -14.95 10.51 -16.53
N HIS A 117 -15.46 10.47 -17.77
CA HIS A 117 -16.35 9.41 -18.24
C HIS A 117 -15.60 8.46 -19.18
N ALA A 118 -16.07 7.24 -19.31
CA ALA A 118 -15.48 6.29 -20.27
C ALA A 118 -15.46 6.87 -21.69
N GLY A 119 -14.32 6.82 -22.34
CA GLY A 119 -14.09 7.40 -23.66
C GLY A 119 -13.57 8.84 -23.67
N ASP A 120 -13.43 9.50 -22.52
CA ASP A 120 -12.80 10.80 -22.44
C ASP A 120 -11.30 10.72 -22.79
N THR A 121 -10.75 11.81 -23.29
CA THR A 121 -9.34 11.84 -23.70
C THR A 121 -8.43 12.21 -22.53
N VAL A 122 -7.42 11.38 -22.30
CA VAL A 122 -6.36 11.60 -21.32
C VAL A 122 -5.02 11.74 -22.06
N MET A 123 -4.21 12.71 -21.65
CA MET A 123 -2.84 12.85 -22.11
C MET A 123 -1.88 12.41 -21.00
N GLY A 124 -1.03 11.45 -21.27
CA GLY A 124 -0.01 10.94 -20.34
C GLY A 124 1.31 10.70 -21.05
N MET A 125 2.39 10.61 -20.26
CA MET A 125 3.70 10.24 -20.77
C MET A 125 3.73 8.75 -21.11
N SER A 126 4.34 8.40 -22.25
CA SER A 126 4.48 6.99 -22.63
C SER A 126 5.38 6.23 -21.66
N LEU A 127 5.17 4.92 -21.55
CA LEU A 127 5.97 4.06 -20.67
C LEU A 127 7.46 4.11 -21.03
N ALA A 128 7.77 4.13 -22.34
CA ALA A 128 9.14 4.17 -22.85
C ALA A 128 9.86 5.50 -22.53
N ASP A 129 9.09 6.56 -22.30
CA ASP A 129 9.61 7.91 -22.01
C ASP A 129 9.59 8.26 -20.51
N GLY A 130 9.35 7.28 -19.65
CA GLY A 130 9.33 7.45 -18.20
C GLY A 130 7.94 7.57 -17.59
N GLY A 131 6.87 7.31 -18.37
CA GLY A 131 5.51 7.22 -17.85
C GLY A 131 5.27 5.94 -17.04
N HIS A 132 4.11 5.86 -16.43
CA HIS A 132 3.65 4.67 -15.70
C HIS A 132 2.55 3.94 -16.49
N LEU A 133 2.35 2.66 -16.22
CA LEU A 133 1.27 1.88 -16.84
C LEU A 133 -0.10 2.52 -16.66
N THR A 134 -0.34 3.14 -15.51
CA THR A 134 -1.62 3.84 -15.20
C THR A 134 -1.79 5.20 -15.90
N HIS A 135 -0.88 5.58 -16.78
CA HIS A 135 -0.94 6.83 -17.55
C HIS A 135 -1.45 6.62 -18.99
N GLY A 136 -2.36 5.68 -19.21
CA GLY A 136 -2.97 5.43 -20.52
C GLY A 136 -2.36 4.27 -21.30
N SER A 137 -1.57 3.40 -20.65
CA SER A 137 -1.04 2.21 -21.34
C SER A 137 -2.18 1.31 -21.84
N PRO A 138 -2.11 0.78 -23.10
CA PRO A 138 -3.18 -0.05 -23.66
C PRO A 138 -3.47 -1.35 -22.90
N VAL A 139 -2.55 -1.78 -22.03
CA VAL A 139 -2.71 -2.98 -21.19
C VAL A 139 -3.21 -2.67 -19.78
N ASN A 140 -3.47 -1.40 -19.50
CA ASN A 140 -3.96 -0.92 -18.21
C ASN A 140 -5.38 -0.40 -18.33
N LEU A 141 -6.13 -0.41 -17.21
CA LEU A 141 -7.49 0.12 -17.17
C LEU A 141 -7.59 1.54 -17.74
N SER A 142 -6.60 2.40 -17.49
CA SER A 142 -6.56 3.77 -18.02
C SER A 142 -6.54 3.83 -19.54
N GLY A 143 -5.87 2.91 -20.23
CA GLY A 143 -5.85 2.84 -21.68
C GLY A 143 -6.96 1.98 -22.31
N LEU A 144 -7.73 1.26 -21.48
CA LEU A 144 -8.87 0.46 -21.94
C LEU A 144 -10.19 1.26 -21.90
N TYR A 145 -10.28 2.23 -20.97
CA TYR A 145 -11.52 2.97 -20.72
C TYR A 145 -11.48 4.41 -21.21
N TYR A 146 -10.28 4.97 -21.40
CA TYR A 146 -10.09 6.38 -21.77
C TYR A 146 -9.26 6.54 -23.03
#